data_e10cc4e18e1b36e3354e0c0fe5ec57d4
#
_entry.id   e10cc4e18e1b36e3354e0c0fe5ec57d4
#
_cell.length_a   1.000
_cell.length_b   1.000
_cell.length_c   1.000
_cell.angle_alpha   90.00
_cell.angle_beta   90.00
_cell.angle_gamma   90.00
#
_symmetry.space_group_name_H-M   'P 1'
#
loop_
_entity.id
_entity.type
_entity.pdbx_description
1 polymer ?
#
loop_
_entity_poly.entity_id
_entity_poly.type
_entity_poly.pdbx_seq_one_letter_code
_entity_poly.pdbx_strand_id
1 'polypeptide(L)'
;MSETWITRIKVLFLSAVFASIGNYISSSKTGRPITPLEAAPGLIMMFLVVVAGCLVDDLARKTIKVKLPTIIYISLLSILISIPGFSPIAEYYVAELNKMNLLSLCTPILAYAGISIGKDLDEFVKQGVGIVVTACVSFFAIFF
;
A
#
# COMPACT_ATOMS: atom_id res chain seq x y z
N MET A 1 -19.97 -5.49 11.70
CA MET A 1 -19.36 -4.30 11.02
C MET A 1 -18.25 -3.64 11.85
N SER A 2 -18.38 -3.54 13.16
CA SER A 2 -17.34 -2.96 14.03
C SER A 2 -16.06 -3.79 14.15
N GLU A 3 -16.16 -5.10 14.25
CA GLU A 3 -14.97 -5.99 14.40
C GLU A 3 -14.06 -5.97 13.18
N THR A 4 -14.63 -5.95 11.96
CA THR A 4 -13.85 -5.87 10.72
C THR A 4 -13.08 -4.55 10.62
N TRP A 5 -13.67 -3.44 11.06
CA TRP A 5 -13.01 -2.14 11.08
C TRP A 5 -11.89 -2.07 12.11
N ILE A 6 -12.11 -2.60 13.30
CA ILE A 6 -11.09 -2.67 14.36
C ILE A 6 -9.88 -3.49 13.87
N THR A 7 -10.14 -4.61 13.22
CA THR A 7 -9.08 -5.45 12.66
C THR A 7 -8.32 -4.74 11.54
N ARG A 8 -9.00 -4.05 10.64
CA ARG A 8 -8.36 -3.25 9.57
C ARG A 8 -7.45 -2.17 10.15
N ILE A 9 -7.91 -1.41 11.15
CA ILE A 9 -7.13 -0.35 11.80
C ILE A 9 -5.92 -0.93 12.52
N LYS A 10 -6.07 -2.04 13.25
CA LYS A 10 -4.94 -2.71 13.91
C LYS A 10 -3.86 -3.17 12.93
N VAL A 11 -4.28 -3.81 11.82
CA VAL A 11 -3.35 -4.28 10.79
C VAL A 11 -2.65 -3.12 10.10
N LEU A 12 -3.38 -2.05 9.75
CA LEU A 12 -2.80 -0.84 9.16
C LEU A 12 -1.80 -0.17 10.10
N PHE A 13 -2.13 -0.06 11.38
CA PHE A 13 -1.22 0.52 12.38
C PHE A 13 0.04 -0.31 12.54
N LEU A 14 -0.10 -1.64 12.66
CA LEU A 14 1.04 -2.54 12.75
C LEU A 14 1.93 -2.46 11.50
N SER A 15 1.32 -2.43 10.31
CA SER A 15 2.03 -2.27 9.04
C SER A 15 2.77 -0.94 8.95
N ALA A 16 2.18 0.15 9.45
CA ALA A 16 2.83 1.47 9.50
C ALA A 16 4.05 1.47 10.42
N VAL A 17 3.97 0.81 11.57
CA VAL A 17 5.12 0.67 12.50
C VAL A 17 6.26 -0.10 11.82
N PHE A 18 5.98 -1.25 11.21
CA PHE A 18 6.99 -2.02 10.49
C PHE A 18 7.57 -1.26 9.30
N ALA A 19 6.74 -0.54 8.55
CA ALA A 19 7.18 0.31 7.44
C ALA A 19 8.12 1.43 7.93
N SER A 20 7.83 2.04 9.08
CA SER A 20 8.67 3.07 9.70
C SER A 20 10.06 2.52 10.07
N ILE A 21 10.11 1.34 10.70
CA ILE A 21 11.37 0.68 11.06
C ILE A 21 12.14 0.30 9.79
N GLY A 22 11.47 -0.27 8.80
CA GLY A 22 12.05 -0.64 7.51
C GLY A 22 12.62 0.58 6.77
N ASN A 23 11.91 1.71 6.81
CA ASN A 23 12.35 2.96 6.21
C ASN A 23 13.63 3.50 6.89
N TYR A 24 13.69 3.45 8.22
CA TYR A 24 14.89 3.84 8.97
C TYR A 24 16.11 2.98 8.61
N ILE A 25 15.95 1.66 8.55
CA ILE A 25 17.03 0.73 8.19
C ILE A 25 17.48 0.96 6.74
N SER A 26 16.55 1.15 5.82
CA SER A 26 16.83 1.37 4.40
C SER A 26 17.50 2.72 4.17
N SER A 27 17.00 3.79 4.77
CA SER A 27 17.56 5.13 4.65
C SER A 27 18.93 5.26 5.28
N SER A 28 19.19 4.54 6.37
CA SER A 28 20.50 4.46 7.02
C SER A 28 21.58 3.90 6.08
N LYS A 29 21.21 2.92 5.25
CA LYS A 29 22.13 2.33 4.24
C LYS A 29 22.40 3.26 3.06
N THR A 30 21.47 4.18 2.77
CA THR A 30 21.57 5.12 1.64
C THR A 30 22.31 6.43 2.03
N GLY A 31 22.82 6.53 3.25
CA GLY A 31 23.59 7.69 3.71
C GLY A 31 22.74 8.89 4.14
N ARG A 32 21.44 8.78 4.18
CA ARG A 32 20.49 9.77 4.73
C ARG A 32 19.53 9.09 5.69
N PRO A 33 19.91 8.87 6.96
CA PRO A 33 19.04 8.22 7.91
C PRO A 33 17.81 9.11 8.19
N ILE A 34 16.64 8.65 7.75
CA ILE A 34 15.36 9.30 8.06
C ILE A 34 14.83 8.63 9.33
N THR A 35 14.75 9.40 10.40
CA THR A 35 14.27 8.87 11.67
C THR A 35 12.78 8.53 11.61
N PRO A 36 12.29 7.57 12.43
CA PRO A 36 10.87 7.23 12.50
C PRO A 36 9.96 8.44 12.78
N LEU A 37 10.46 9.42 13.54
CA LEU A 37 9.74 10.67 13.82
C LEU A 37 9.62 11.58 12.58
N GLU A 38 10.67 11.64 11.76
CA GLU A 38 10.65 12.41 10.50
C GLU A 38 9.76 11.76 9.43
N ALA A 39 9.63 10.42 9.47
CA ALA A 39 8.74 9.68 8.59
C ALA A 39 7.27 9.67 9.08
N ALA A 40 7.03 10.00 10.35
CA ALA A 40 5.71 9.95 10.97
C ALA A 40 4.64 10.78 10.25
N PRO A 41 4.87 12.03 9.81
CA PRO A 41 3.87 12.81 9.09
C PRO A 41 3.43 12.12 7.78
N GLY A 42 4.39 11.61 7.00
CA GLY A 42 4.10 10.88 5.76
C GLY A 42 3.28 9.60 6.03
N LEU A 43 3.64 8.83 7.05
CA LEU A 43 2.92 7.62 7.44
C LEU A 43 1.50 7.92 7.93
N ILE A 44 1.32 8.97 8.72
CA ILE A 44 -0.01 9.40 9.19
C ILE A 44 -0.88 9.81 8.00
N MET A 45 -0.34 10.56 7.06
CA MET A 45 -1.06 10.96 5.85
C MET A 45 -1.45 9.75 5.00
N MET A 46 -0.53 8.81 4.78
CA MET A 46 -0.84 7.55 4.08
C MET A 46 -1.93 6.76 4.81
N PHE A 47 -1.85 6.66 6.12
CA PHE A 47 -2.85 6.00 6.95
C PHE A 47 -4.23 6.63 6.79
N LEU A 48 -4.32 7.95 6.84
CA LEU A 48 -5.57 8.70 6.66
C LEU A 48 -6.16 8.49 5.27
N VAL A 49 -5.34 8.52 4.22
CA VAL A 49 -5.79 8.29 2.84
C VAL A 49 -6.31 6.86 2.67
N VAL A 50 -5.64 5.86 3.25
CA VAL A 50 -6.11 4.46 3.21
C VAL A 50 -7.42 4.30 3.95
N VAL A 51 -7.56 4.87 5.14
CA VAL A 51 -8.82 4.83 5.91
C VAL A 51 -9.94 5.53 5.15
N ALA A 52 -9.69 6.70 4.60
CA ALA A 52 -10.67 7.43 3.79
C ALA A 52 -11.08 6.62 2.53
N GLY A 53 -10.13 6.01 1.83
CA GLY A 53 -10.40 5.15 0.69
C GLY A 53 -11.24 3.92 1.04
N CYS A 54 -10.99 3.31 2.21
CA CYS A 54 -11.83 2.21 2.72
C CYS A 54 -13.26 2.67 3.05
N LEU A 55 -13.42 3.88 3.59
CA LEU A 55 -14.75 4.47 3.85
C LEU A 55 -15.51 4.72 2.54
N VAL A 56 -14.82 5.27 1.53
CA VAL A 56 -15.40 5.48 0.20
C VAL A 56 -15.82 4.17 -0.45
N ASP A 57 -14.99 3.11 -0.34
CA ASP A 57 -15.31 1.78 -0.83
C ASP A 57 -16.58 1.21 -0.16
N ASP A 58 -16.65 1.28 1.17
CA ASP A 58 -17.83 0.81 1.93
C ASP A 58 -19.10 1.61 1.56
N LEU A 59 -18.96 2.91 1.30
CA LEU A 59 -20.06 3.78 0.87
C LEU A 59 -20.49 3.46 -0.58
N ALA A 60 -19.52 3.29 -1.48
CA ALA A 60 -19.78 2.94 -2.88
C ALA A 60 -20.47 1.58 -3.02
N ARG A 61 -20.05 0.59 -2.24
CA ARG A 61 -20.71 -0.74 -2.20
C ARG A 61 -22.18 -0.67 -1.76
N LYS A 62 -22.49 0.25 -0.85
CA LYS A 62 -23.88 0.47 -0.40
C LYS A 62 -24.73 1.18 -1.42
N THR A 63 -24.15 2.16 -2.14
CA THR A 63 -24.89 3.05 -3.04
C THR A 63 -25.00 2.50 -4.45
N ILE A 64 -23.89 2.04 -5.03
CA ILE A 64 -23.79 1.70 -6.46
C ILE A 64 -23.85 0.19 -6.69
N LYS A 65 -23.74 -0.63 -5.63
CA LYS A 65 -23.70 -2.12 -5.68
C LYS A 65 -22.59 -2.69 -6.58
N VAL A 66 -21.60 -1.87 -7.00
CA VAL A 66 -20.46 -2.30 -7.80
C VAL A 66 -19.38 -2.80 -6.87
N LYS A 67 -18.89 -4.01 -7.09
CA LYS A 67 -17.79 -4.62 -6.34
C LYS A 67 -16.46 -4.32 -7.02
N LEU A 68 -15.97 -3.09 -6.91
CA LEU A 68 -14.61 -2.76 -7.33
C LEU A 68 -13.61 -3.08 -6.21
N PRO A 69 -12.36 -3.42 -6.56
CA PRO A 69 -11.31 -3.58 -5.56
C PRO A 69 -11.08 -2.27 -4.79
N THR A 70 -10.97 -2.36 -3.47
CA THR A 70 -10.77 -1.20 -2.56
C THR A 70 -9.56 -0.35 -2.95
N ILE A 71 -8.54 -0.97 -3.55
CA ILE A 71 -7.32 -0.29 -3.99
C ILE A 71 -7.58 0.81 -5.02
N ILE A 72 -8.62 0.67 -5.86
CA ILE A 72 -9.00 1.69 -6.86
C ILE A 72 -9.43 2.98 -6.18
N TYR A 73 -10.23 2.90 -5.12
CA TYR A 73 -10.68 4.07 -4.37
C TYR A 73 -9.54 4.74 -3.62
N ILE A 74 -8.63 3.94 -3.03
CA ILE A 74 -7.45 4.45 -2.32
C ILE A 74 -6.52 5.17 -3.29
N SER A 75 -6.21 4.57 -4.44
CA SER A 75 -5.31 5.16 -5.44
C SER A 75 -5.90 6.41 -6.06
N LEU A 76 -7.19 6.40 -6.41
CA LEU A 76 -7.88 7.57 -6.95
C LEU A 76 -7.84 8.75 -5.95
N LEU A 77 -8.13 8.48 -4.68
CA LEU A 77 -8.09 9.48 -3.62
C LEU A 77 -6.68 10.04 -3.43
N SER A 78 -5.68 9.17 -3.42
CA SER A 78 -4.27 9.56 -3.31
C SER A 78 -3.82 10.44 -4.48
N ILE A 79 -4.22 10.09 -5.71
CA ILE A 79 -3.94 10.89 -6.90
C ILE A 79 -4.59 12.28 -6.79
N LEU A 80 -5.86 12.34 -6.43
CA LEU A 80 -6.58 13.61 -6.29
C LEU A 80 -5.93 14.54 -5.26
N ILE A 81 -5.45 14.00 -4.14
CA ILE A 81 -4.75 14.79 -3.11
C ILE A 81 -3.37 15.24 -3.59
N SER A 82 -2.71 14.45 -4.45
CA SER A 82 -1.36 14.73 -4.95
C SER A 82 -1.30 15.77 -6.08
N ILE A 83 -2.44 16.11 -6.72
CA ILE A 83 -2.45 17.05 -7.85
C ILE A 83 -2.24 18.48 -7.34
N PRO A 84 -1.15 19.16 -7.77
CA PRO A 84 -0.93 20.57 -7.47
C PRO A 84 -2.07 21.42 -8.05
N GLY A 85 -2.62 22.33 -7.26
CA GLY A 85 -3.73 23.21 -7.65
C GLY A 85 -5.13 22.66 -7.36
N PHE A 86 -5.30 21.36 -7.17
CA PHE A 86 -6.56 20.77 -6.70
C PHE A 86 -6.64 20.73 -5.17
N SER A 87 -5.52 20.39 -4.52
CA SER A 87 -5.43 20.33 -3.06
C SER A 87 -4.37 21.35 -2.56
N PRO A 88 -4.72 22.21 -1.58
CA PRO A 88 -3.74 23.15 -0.99
C PRO A 88 -2.60 22.45 -0.23
N ILE A 89 -2.78 21.18 0.10
CA ILE A 89 -1.81 20.35 0.83
C ILE A 89 -1.01 19.41 -0.08
N ALA A 90 -1.20 19.49 -1.42
CA ALA A 90 -0.58 18.56 -2.37
C ALA A 90 0.95 18.57 -2.28
N GLU A 91 1.56 19.77 -2.25
CA GLU A 91 3.02 19.91 -2.16
C GLU A 91 3.58 19.32 -0.86
N TYR A 92 2.91 19.60 0.26
CA TYR A 92 3.31 19.06 1.56
C TYR A 92 3.13 17.52 1.60
N TYR A 93 2.00 17.03 1.07
CA TYR A 93 1.72 15.59 0.99
C TYR A 93 2.79 14.85 0.18
N VAL A 94 3.11 15.33 -1.00
CA VAL A 94 4.14 14.73 -1.87
C VAL A 94 5.54 14.84 -1.24
N ALA A 95 5.87 15.97 -0.61
CA ALA A 95 7.15 16.15 0.06
C ALA A 95 7.34 15.16 1.22
N GLU A 96 6.30 14.94 2.03
CA GLU A 96 6.35 13.98 3.13
C GLU A 96 6.40 12.52 2.65
N LEU A 97 5.68 12.19 1.57
CA LEU A 97 5.74 10.85 0.95
C LEU A 97 7.11 10.55 0.36
N ASN A 98 7.79 11.54 -0.22
CA ASN A 98 9.13 11.36 -0.79
C ASN A 98 10.21 11.03 0.26
N LYS A 99 9.94 11.24 1.54
CA LYS A 99 10.80 10.78 2.65
C LYS A 99 10.70 9.26 2.87
N MET A 100 9.65 8.63 2.32
CA MET A 100 9.45 7.19 2.43
C MET A 100 10.13 6.46 1.27
N ASN A 101 10.98 5.49 1.60
CA ASN A 101 11.59 4.65 0.59
C ASN A 101 10.59 3.58 0.12
N LEU A 102 10.32 3.55 -1.19
CA LEU A 102 9.42 2.58 -1.80
C LEU A 102 9.81 1.12 -1.49
N LEU A 103 11.12 0.82 -1.45
CA LEU A 103 11.61 -0.52 -1.11
C LEU A 103 11.17 -0.96 0.29
N SER A 104 11.16 -0.03 1.24
CA SER A 104 10.74 -0.32 2.62
C SER A 104 9.28 -0.68 2.72
N LEU A 105 8.44 -0.09 1.86
CA LEU A 105 7.01 -0.38 1.77
C LEU A 105 6.74 -1.70 1.02
N CYS A 106 7.56 -2.02 0.02
CA CYS A 106 7.41 -3.26 -0.74
C CYS A 106 7.76 -4.51 0.08
N THR A 107 8.67 -4.42 1.05
CA THR A 107 9.12 -5.57 1.85
C THR A 107 7.98 -6.25 2.62
N PRO A 108 7.12 -5.54 3.38
CA PRO A 108 5.96 -6.15 4.03
C PRO A 108 4.96 -6.76 3.05
N ILE A 109 4.78 -6.14 1.87
CA ILE A 109 3.88 -6.65 0.82
C ILE A 109 4.38 -7.98 0.29
N LEU A 110 5.68 -8.09 0.00
CA LEU A 110 6.31 -9.33 -0.46
C LEU A 110 6.25 -10.44 0.61
N ALA A 111 6.47 -10.09 1.88
CA ALA A 111 6.36 -11.03 2.98
C ALA A 111 4.92 -11.57 3.11
N TYR A 112 3.93 -10.68 3.02
CA TYR A 112 2.51 -11.08 3.03
C TYR A 112 2.15 -11.96 1.84
N ALA A 113 2.61 -11.61 0.64
CA ALA A 113 2.40 -12.41 -0.56
C ALA A 113 3.02 -13.81 -0.40
N GLY A 114 4.24 -13.90 0.13
CA GLY A 114 4.91 -15.17 0.40
C GLY A 114 4.14 -16.05 1.39
N ILE A 115 3.63 -15.47 2.48
CA ILE A 115 2.81 -16.20 3.47
C ILE A 115 1.49 -16.65 2.84
N SER A 116 0.86 -15.82 2.00
CA SER A 116 -0.40 -16.14 1.34
C SER A 116 -0.22 -17.30 0.36
N ILE A 117 0.82 -17.25 -0.47
CA ILE A 117 1.16 -18.35 -1.39
C ILE A 117 1.47 -19.64 -0.61
N GLY A 118 2.20 -19.52 0.51
CA GLY A 118 2.52 -20.68 1.36
C GLY A 118 1.30 -21.38 1.96
N LYS A 119 0.21 -20.65 2.22
CA LYS A 119 -1.06 -21.24 2.69
C LYS A 119 -1.81 -22.00 1.61
N ASP A 120 -1.72 -21.54 0.36
CA ASP A 120 -2.45 -22.08 -0.79
C ASP A 120 -1.50 -22.82 -1.77
N LEU A 121 -0.41 -23.39 -1.23
CA LEU A 121 0.66 -23.99 -2.01
C LEU A 121 0.15 -25.10 -2.95
N ASP A 122 -0.80 -25.90 -2.50
CA ASP A 122 -1.38 -26.98 -3.32
C ASP A 122 -2.14 -26.45 -4.53
N GLU A 123 -2.85 -25.35 -4.38
CA GLU A 123 -3.52 -24.68 -5.50
C GLU A 123 -2.53 -24.00 -6.42
N PHE A 124 -1.48 -23.39 -5.84
CA PHE A 124 -0.40 -22.77 -6.60
C PHE A 124 0.33 -23.77 -7.47
N VAL A 125 0.66 -24.95 -6.94
CA VAL A 125 1.31 -26.03 -7.69
C VAL A 125 0.42 -26.56 -8.82
N LYS A 126 -0.89 -26.68 -8.61
CA LYS A 126 -1.84 -27.07 -9.66
C LYS A 126 -1.89 -26.09 -10.83
N GLN A 127 -1.69 -24.81 -10.58
CA GLN A 127 -1.66 -23.77 -11.62
C GLN A 127 -0.32 -23.70 -12.36
N GLY A 128 0.72 -24.33 -11.86
CA GLY A 128 2.11 -24.41 -12.31
C GLY A 128 2.50 -23.67 -13.60
N VAL A 129 2.15 -24.26 -14.75
CA VAL A 129 2.50 -23.69 -16.07
C VAL A 129 1.83 -22.32 -16.31
N GLY A 130 0.59 -22.15 -15.85
CA GLY A 130 -0.12 -20.86 -15.99
C GLY A 130 0.58 -19.72 -15.28
N ILE A 131 1.14 -19.97 -14.10
CA ILE A 131 1.88 -18.96 -13.32
C ILE A 131 3.16 -18.55 -14.04
N VAL A 132 3.90 -19.54 -14.58
CA VAL A 132 5.14 -19.26 -15.34
C VAL A 132 4.83 -18.42 -16.58
N VAL A 133 3.79 -18.79 -17.34
CA VAL A 133 3.37 -18.03 -18.52
C VAL A 133 2.96 -16.59 -18.13
N THR A 134 2.17 -16.44 -17.08
CA THR A 134 1.75 -15.11 -16.60
C THR A 134 2.94 -14.27 -16.16
N ALA A 135 3.91 -14.86 -15.45
CA ALA A 135 5.13 -14.18 -15.04
C ALA A 135 5.96 -13.73 -16.23
N CYS A 136 6.12 -14.58 -17.25
CA CYS A 136 6.83 -14.22 -18.48
C CYS A 136 6.11 -13.10 -19.24
N VAL A 137 4.79 -13.19 -19.42
CA VAL A 137 4.00 -12.16 -20.10
C VAL A 137 4.08 -10.82 -19.34
N SER A 138 3.96 -10.85 -18.01
CA SER A 138 4.09 -9.65 -17.18
C SER A 138 5.48 -9.02 -17.28
N PHE A 139 6.51 -9.86 -17.30
CA PHE A 139 7.89 -9.39 -17.49
C PHE A 139 8.04 -8.68 -18.83
N PHE A 140 7.59 -9.27 -19.92
CA PHE A 140 7.64 -8.64 -21.25
C PHE A 140 6.80 -7.37 -21.30
N ALA A 141 5.61 -7.34 -20.71
CA ALA A 141 4.73 -6.16 -20.68
C ALA A 141 5.32 -4.97 -19.90
N ILE A 142 6.24 -5.22 -18.95
CA ILE A 142 6.90 -4.15 -18.19
C ILE A 142 8.09 -3.58 -18.97
N PHE A 143 8.79 -4.40 -19.78
CA PHE A 143 10.01 -4.00 -20.47
C PHE A 143 9.79 -3.54 -21.93
N PHE A 144 8.64 -3.81 -22.49
CA PHE A 144 8.25 -3.43 -23.86
C PHE A 144 6.95 -2.59 -23.87
#